data_f6a8a430c9745df135fc205e7aa7fcfc
#
_entry.id   f6a8a430c9745df135fc205e7aa7fcfc
#
_cell.length_a   1.000
_cell.length_b   1.000
_cell.length_c   1.000
_cell.angle_alpha   90.00
_cell.angle_beta   90.00
_cell.angle_gamma   90.00
#
_symmetry.space_group_name_H-M   'P 1'
#
loop_
_entity.id
_entity.type
_entity.pdbx_description
1 polymer ?
#
loop_
_entity_poly.entity_id
_entity_poly.type
_entity_poly.pdbx_seq_one_letter_code
_entity_poly.pdbx_strand_id
1 'polypeptide(L)'
;MSLAGARVMVRSRQEGLIWAVAKRLLYGYSMSDETAIGPAGAPDGGRYSRRGRGQPAPLQSRAKFLQNWSWVSVTQIHDGLCERGRAQRGINTETHAPAAEEWEKRRASELTLLETFQFLKSCHRKAPFLFFNGNTFAEIGRALATALFSDLKFRRRKEVSSAIAHFITGVLDQESMIEVISTLTESADWKPGDPVKTLRGSLHGKILRILEDGKVVWRPDGTGSELTSMPESLCRDT
;
A
#
# COMPACT_ATOMS: atom_id res chain seq x y z
N MET A 1 -42.32 35.29 14.17
CA MET A 1 -40.91 35.57 14.42
C MET A 1 -40.26 34.24 14.76
N SER A 2 -39.57 33.61 13.83
CA SER A 2 -38.95 32.29 13.98
C SER A 2 -37.44 32.45 13.82
N LEU A 3 -36.67 32.10 14.88
CA LEU A 3 -35.22 32.10 14.91
C LEU A 3 -34.70 30.78 14.35
N ALA A 4 -34.20 30.83 13.14
CA ALA A 4 -33.47 29.71 12.56
C ALA A 4 -32.07 29.58 13.22
N GLY A 5 -31.88 28.53 14.00
CA GLY A 5 -30.59 28.20 14.62
C GLY A 5 -29.59 27.71 13.60
N ALA A 6 -28.54 28.48 13.34
CA ALA A 6 -27.40 28.05 12.57
C ALA A 6 -26.60 27.00 13.35
N ARG A 7 -26.64 25.74 12.92
CA ARG A 7 -25.72 24.69 13.40
C ARG A 7 -24.34 24.93 12.78
N VAL A 8 -23.43 25.51 13.54
CA VAL A 8 -22.00 25.55 13.21
C VAL A 8 -21.45 24.14 13.38
N MET A 9 -21.17 23.48 12.26
CA MET A 9 -20.44 22.21 12.24
C MET A 9 -18.97 22.49 12.61
N VAL A 10 -18.57 22.18 13.83
CA VAL A 10 -17.18 22.14 14.24
C VAL A 10 -16.55 20.91 13.55
N ARG A 11 -15.90 21.11 12.41
CA ARG A 11 -15.03 20.10 11.78
C ARG A 11 -13.88 19.81 12.73
N SER A 12 -13.71 18.56 13.16
CA SER A 12 -12.61 18.18 14.03
C SER A 12 -11.26 18.39 13.33
N ARG A 13 -10.24 18.83 14.08
CA ARG A 13 -8.85 19.02 13.57
C ARG A 13 -8.28 17.76 12.90
N GLN A 14 -8.71 16.57 13.31
CA GLN A 14 -8.30 15.30 12.73
C GLN A 14 -8.86 15.07 11.31
N GLU A 15 -10.11 15.45 11.04
CA GLU A 15 -10.68 15.39 9.68
C GLU A 15 -9.90 16.29 8.71
N GLY A 16 -9.47 17.45 9.17
CA GLY A 16 -8.61 18.36 8.40
C GLY A 16 -7.26 17.77 8.04
N LEU A 17 -6.63 16.99 8.94
CA LEU A 17 -5.32 16.37 8.69
C LEU A 17 -5.42 15.21 7.70
N ILE A 18 -6.44 14.38 7.81
CA ILE A 18 -6.70 13.26 6.88
C ILE A 18 -7.03 13.80 5.49
N TRP A 19 -7.82 14.87 5.42
CA TRP A 19 -8.11 15.55 4.16
C TRP A 19 -6.88 16.24 3.56
N ALA A 20 -6.00 16.82 4.38
CA ALA A 20 -4.76 17.42 3.91
C ALA A 20 -3.79 16.36 3.37
N VAL A 21 -3.68 15.20 4.00
CA VAL A 21 -2.86 14.07 3.54
C VAL A 21 -3.47 13.45 2.27
N ALA A 22 -4.78 13.19 2.25
CA ALA A 22 -5.46 12.69 1.07
C ALA A 22 -5.39 13.70 -0.10
N LYS A 23 -5.59 14.99 0.17
CA LYS A 23 -5.48 16.05 -0.83
C LYS A 23 -4.05 16.24 -1.35
N ARG A 24 -3.02 16.10 -0.49
CA ARG A 24 -1.62 16.18 -0.90
C ARG A 24 -1.20 14.97 -1.72
N LEU A 25 -1.73 13.77 -1.42
CA LEU A 25 -1.56 12.55 -2.22
C LEU A 25 -2.35 12.60 -3.52
N LEU A 26 -3.55 13.20 -3.52
CA LEU A 26 -4.42 13.33 -4.69
C LEU A 26 -3.92 14.39 -5.69
N TYR A 27 -3.29 15.46 -5.22
CA TYR A 27 -2.86 16.60 -6.08
C TYR A 27 -1.34 16.65 -6.33
N GLY A 28 -0.53 15.83 -5.64
CA GLY A 28 0.94 15.82 -5.77
C GLY A 28 1.51 14.78 -6.72
N TYR A 29 0.71 13.89 -7.29
CA TYR A 29 1.17 12.90 -8.27
C TYR A 29 0.80 13.33 -9.68
N SER A 30 1.74 13.98 -10.36
CA SER A 30 1.74 14.10 -11.82
C SER A 30 1.86 12.69 -12.41
N MET A 31 0.85 12.26 -13.16
CA MET A 31 0.81 10.99 -13.91
C MET A 31 1.75 11.07 -15.14
N SER A 32 3.07 11.21 -14.93
CA SER A 32 4.02 11.28 -16.04
C SER A 32 4.90 10.04 -16.24
N ASP A 33 4.68 8.93 -15.51
CA ASP A 33 5.54 7.73 -15.64
C ASP A 33 4.79 6.40 -15.58
N GLU A 34 3.62 6.30 -16.19
CA GLU A 34 3.06 5.00 -16.57
C GLU A 34 3.26 4.73 -18.05
N THR A 35 4.51 4.50 -18.44
CA THR A 35 4.80 3.76 -19.68
C THR A 35 4.34 2.32 -19.49
N ALA A 36 3.41 1.91 -20.34
CA ALA A 36 2.87 0.58 -20.46
C ALA A 36 3.98 -0.48 -20.47
N ILE A 37 4.09 -1.26 -19.40
CA ILE A 37 4.86 -2.49 -19.39
C ILE A 37 3.90 -3.60 -19.82
N GLY A 38 4.10 -4.08 -21.07
CA GLY A 38 3.47 -5.29 -21.57
C GLY A 38 3.85 -6.51 -20.71
N PRO A 39 3.08 -7.61 -20.81
CA PRO A 39 3.29 -8.79 -20.00
C PRO A 39 4.63 -9.46 -20.35
N ALA A 40 5.65 -9.26 -19.53
CA ALA A 40 6.85 -10.09 -19.58
C ALA A 40 6.52 -11.46 -18.99
N GLY A 41 6.89 -12.51 -19.72
CA GLY A 41 6.61 -13.91 -19.44
C GLY A 41 6.95 -14.31 -18.00
N ALA A 42 6.08 -15.12 -17.42
CA ALA A 42 6.24 -15.70 -16.11
C ALA A 42 7.52 -16.56 -16.06
N PRO A 43 8.43 -16.37 -15.09
CA PRO A 43 9.48 -17.32 -14.85
C PRO A 43 8.93 -18.55 -14.15
N ASP A 44 9.38 -19.68 -14.64
CA ASP A 44 9.05 -21.05 -14.26
C ASP A 44 9.14 -21.28 -12.75
N GLY A 45 8.14 -21.96 -12.19
CA GLY A 45 7.92 -22.12 -10.78
C GLY A 45 8.89 -23.04 -10.06
N GLY A 46 9.98 -22.49 -9.55
CA GLY A 46 10.78 -23.13 -8.50
C GLY A 46 9.98 -23.20 -7.20
N ARG A 47 9.47 -24.37 -6.83
CA ARG A 47 8.84 -24.65 -5.53
C ARG A 47 9.90 -24.56 -4.43
N TYR A 48 10.12 -23.38 -3.89
CA TYR A 48 10.85 -23.22 -2.63
C TYR A 48 9.92 -23.56 -1.47
N SER A 49 10.27 -24.61 -0.74
CA SER A 49 9.65 -24.98 0.54
C SER A 49 9.83 -23.82 1.53
N ARG A 50 8.81 -22.98 1.65
CA ARG A 50 8.77 -21.85 2.60
C ARG A 50 8.51 -22.40 4.01
N ARG A 51 9.56 -22.51 4.82
CA ARG A 51 9.42 -22.61 6.27
C ARG A 51 8.68 -21.36 6.75
N GLY A 52 7.52 -21.56 7.38
CA GLY A 52 6.62 -20.49 7.79
C GLY A 52 7.30 -19.43 8.66
N ARG A 53 7.61 -18.29 8.08
CA ARG A 53 7.87 -17.07 8.84
C ARG A 53 6.54 -16.58 9.37
N GLY A 54 6.47 -16.26 10.67
CA GLY A 54 5.31 -15.61 11.25
C GLY A 54 4.98 -14.31 10.48
N GLN A 55 3.71 -13.95 10.48
CA GLN A 55 3.30 -12.66 9.87
C GLN A 55 4.00 -11.50 10.57
N PRO A 56 4.40 -10.45 9.84
CA PRO A 56 5.00 -9.25 10.44
C PRO A 56 4.11 -8.66 11.52
N ALA A 57 4.72 -8.24 12.64
CA ALA A 57 4.00 -7.67 13.76
C ALA A 57 2.99 -6.56 13.38
N PRO A 58 3.31 -5.62 12.45
CA PRO A 58 2.36 -4.60 12.01
C PRO A 58 1.08 -5.18 11.39
N LEU A 59 1.15 -6.33 10.71
CA LEU A 59 -0.03 -6.95 10.08
C LEU A 59 -0.96 -7.63 11.09
N GLN A 60 -0.46 -7.97 12.29
CA GLN A 60 -1.23 -8.63 13.36
C GLN A 60 -1.86 -7.65 14.33
N SER A 61 -1.41 -6.39 14.33
CA SER A 61 -1.98 -5.38 15.22
C SER A 61 -3.46 -5.17 14.92
N ARG A 62 -4.28 -5.09 15.98
CA ARG A 62 -5.73 -4.86 15.88
C ARG A 62 -6.04 -3.41 16.21
N ALA A 63 -6.83 -2.78 15.36
CA ALA A 63 -7.32 -1.43 15.58
C ALA A 63 -8.53 -1.15 14.68
N LYS A 64 -9.18 -0.01 14.90
CA LYS A 64 -10.25 0.49 14.03
C LYS A 64 -9.67 1.28 12.86
N PHE A 65 -8.89 0.61 12.00
CA PHE A 65 -8.15 1.23 10.90
C PHE A 65 -9.02 2.03 9.93
N LEU A 66 -10.30 1.65 9.79
CA LEU A 66 -11.25 2.31 8.90
C LEU A 66 -12.14 3.34 9.61
N GLN A 67 -11.94 3.61 10.91
CA GLN A 67 -12.84 4.47 11.70
C GLN A 67 -13.09 5.84 11.05
N ASN A 68 -12.06 6.44 10.48
CA ASN A 68 -12.12 7.76 9.86
C ASN A 68 -12.54 7.74 8.38
N TRP A 69 -12.83 6.55 7.83
CA TRP A 69 -13.22 6.35 6.45
C TRP A 69 -14.73 6.05 6.36
N SER A 70 -15.58 7.08 6.36
CA SER A 70 -17.01 6.90 6.12
C SER A 70 -17.26 6.45 4.68
N TRP A 71 -18.42 5.84 4.41
CA TRP A 71 -18.80 5.50 3.03
C TRP A 71 -18.85 6.74 2.13
N VAL A 72 -19.22 7.89 2.69
CA VAL A 72 -19.15 9.18 1.96
C VAL A 72 -17.72 9.49 1.52
N SER A 73 -16.73 9.25 2.37
CA SER A 73 -15.31 9.43 2.00
C SER A 73 -14.88 8.48 0.89
N VAL A 74 -15.34 7.22 0.91
CA VAL A 74 -15.10 6.24 -0.15
C VAL A 74 -15.69 6.73 -1.48
N THR A 75 -16.93 7.21 -1.48
CA THR A 75 -17.60 7.76 -2.66
C THR A 75 -16.86 9.01 -3.19
N GLN A 76 -16.38 9.88 -2.32
CA GLN A 76 -15.61 11.06 -2.73
C GLN A 76 -14.28 10.69 -3.41
N ILE A 77 -13.59 9.65 -2.93
CA ILE A 77 -12.38 9.14 -3.60
C ILE A 77 -12.74 8.60 -4.98
N HIS A 78 -13.80 7.80 -5.07
CA HIS A 78 -14.29 7.27 -6.33
C HIS A 78 -14.63 8.40 -7.33
N ASP A 79 -15.38 9.40 -6.90
CA ASP A 79 -15.75 10.55 -7.73
C ASP A 79 -14.53 11.31 -8.24
N GLY A 80 -13.55 11.53 -7.38
CA GLY A 80 -12.29 12.15 -7.77
C GLY A 80 -11.48 11.32 -8.78
N LEU A 81 -11.54 9.98 -8.71
CA LEU A 81 -10.94 9.10 -9.70
C LEU A 81 -11.68 9.17 -11.04
N CYS A 82 -13.03 9.17 -11.03
CA CYS A 82 -13.83 9.34 -12.23
C CYS A 82 -13.54 10.68 -12.93
N GLU A 83 -13.44 11.75 -12.17
CA GLU A 83 -13.12 13.08 -12.70
C GLU A 83 -11.75 13.11 -13.40
N ARG A 84 -10.71 12.57 -12.74
CA ARG A 84 -9.37 12.48 -13.34
C ARG A 84 -9.30 11.56 -14.55
N GLY A 85 -9.99 10.42 -14.47
CA GLY A 85 -10.07 9.45 -15.55
C GLY A 85 -11.05 9.79 -16.67
N ARG A 86 -11.75 10.94 -16.57
CA ARG A 86 -12.81 11.37 -17.49
C ARG A 86 -13.89 10.30 -17.69
N ALA A 87 -14.18 9.53 -16.65
CA ALA A 87 -15.21 8.50 -16.65
C ALA A 87 -16.52 9.02 -16.01
N GLN A 88 -17.62 8.44 -16.43
CA GLN A 88 -18.91 8.74 -15.85
C GLN A 88 -18.96 8.26 -14.39
N ARG A 89 -19.43 9.10 -13.47
CA ARG A 89 -19.74 8.69 -12.11
C ARG A 89 -20.97 7.80 -12.13
N GLY A 90 -20.94 6.72 -11.36
CA GLY A 90 -22.08 5.83 -11.28
C GLY A 90 -21.92 4.75 -10.24
N ILE A 91 -23.04 4.27 -9.75
CA ILE A 91 -23.13 3.20 -8.77
C ILE A 91 -23.70 1.94 -9.41
N ASN A 92 -23.27 0.80 -8.93
CA ASN A 92 -23.95 -0.47 -9.23
C ASN A 92 -25.13 -0.60 -8.27
N THR A 93 -26.34 -0.53 -8.79
CA THR A 93 -27.59 -0.50 -8.00
C THR A 93 -27.78 -1.74 -7.13
N GLU A 94 -27.23 -2.88 -7.53
CA GLU A 94 -27.37 -4.15 -6.80
C GLU A 94 -26.39 -4.26 -5.64
N THR A 95 -25.16 -3.77 -5.81
CA THR A 95 -24.07 -4.02 -4.87
C THR A 95 -23.71 -2.81 -4.02
N HIS A 96 -24.07 -1.58 -4.43
CA HIS A 96 -23.67 -0.36 -3.74
C HIS A 96 -24.25 -0.26 -2.32
N ALA A 97 -25.56 -0.44 -2.14
CA ALA A 97 -26.19 -0.31 -0.82
C ALA A 97 -25.70 -1.41 0.16
N PRO A 98 -25.65 -2.70 -0.22
CA PRO A 98 -25.07 -3.74 0.64
C PRO A 98 -23.59 -3.50 0.98
N ALA A 99 -22.80 -2.99 0.03
CA ALA A 99 -21.40 -2.67 0.29
C ALA A 99 -21.26 -1.49 1.27
N ALA A 100 -22.10 -0.48 1.18
CA ALA A 100 -22.14 0.66 2.09
C ALA A 100 -22.48 0.22 3.53
N GLU A 101 -23.49 -0.62 3.69
CA GLU A 101 -23.91 -1.14 5.00
C GLU A 101 -22.78 -1.98 5.64
N GLU A 102 -22.19 -2.89 4.89
CA GLU A 102 -21.08 -3.70 5.37
C GLU A 102 -19.87 -2.84 5.72
N TRP A 103 -19.58 -1.81 4.91
CA TRP A 103 -18.51 -0.86 5.20
C TRP A 103 -18.70 -0.15 6.53
N GLU A 104 -19.89 0.41 6.78
CA GLU A 104 -20.18 1.12 8.05
C GLU A 104 -20.07 0.18 9.26
N LYS A 105 -20.48 -1.08 9.12
CA LYS A 105 -20.30 -2.10 10.15
C LYS A 105 -18.83 -2.42 10.39
N ARG A 106 -18.05 -2.62 9.32
CA ARG A 106 -16.63 -2.99 9.41
C ARG A 106 -15.76 -1.85 9.92
N ARG A 107 -16.04 -0.60 9.56
CA ARG A 107 -15.25 0.52 10.04
C ARG A 107 -15.37 0.76 11.54
N ALA A 108 -16.46 0.34 12.16
CA ALA A 108 -16.65 0.40 13.60
C ALA A 108 -15.96 -0.74 14.36
N SER A 109 -15.51 -1.78 13.64
CA SER A 109 -14.93 -2.98 14.20
C SER A 109 -13.41 -2.89 14.32
N GLU A 110 -12.85 -3.59 15.31
CA GLU A 110 -11.41 -3.82 15.39
C GLU A 110 -11.02 -4.97 14.47
N LEU A 111 -10.17 -4.68 13.52
CA LEU A 111 -9.63 -5.64 12.56
C LEU A 111 -8.12 -5.69 12.69
N THR A 112 -7.50 -6.80 12.32
CA THR A 112 -6.06 -6.77 12.02
C THR A 112 -5.84 -5.97 10.74
N LEU A 113 -4.61 -5.48 10.54
CA LEU A 113 -4.28 -4.77 9.32
C LEU A 113 -4.44 -5.67 8.09
N LEU A 114 -4.12 -6.97 8.21
CA LEU A 114 -4.33 -7.94 7.15
C LEU A 114 -5.81 -8.12 6.83
N GLU A 115 -6.66 -8.30 7.86
CA GLU A 115 -8.12 -8.38 7.68
C GLU A 115 -8.68 -7.12 7.02
N THR A 116 -8.12 -5.95 7.34
CA THR A 116 -8.49 -4.68 6.71
C THR A 116 -8.19 -4.70 5.21
N PHE A 117 -6.99 -5.13 4.79
CA PHE A 117 -6.67 -5.22 3.37
C PHE A 117 -7.47 -6.30 2.64
N GLN A 118 -7.77 -7.43 3.28
CA GLN A 118 -8.66 -8.44 2.75
C GLN A 118 -10.09 -7.89 2.55
N PHE A 119 -10.57 -7.08 3.49
CA PHE A 119 -11.85 -6.41 3.38
C PHE A 119 -11.88 -5.42 2.22
N LEU A 120 -10.84 -4.58 2.04
CA LEU A 120 -10.73 -3.68 0.89
C LEU A 120 -10.75 -4.45 -0.45
N LYS A 121 -10.04 -5.59 -0.52
CA LYS A 121 -10.07 -6.50 -1.68
C LYS A 121 -11.47 -7.07 -1.93
N SER A 122 -12.19 -7.43 -0.87
CA SER A 122 -13.57 -7.90 -0.98
C SER A 122 -14.51 -6.81 -1.51
N CYS A 123 -14.37 -5.57 -1.04
CA CYS A 123 -15.13 -4.43 -1.55
C CYS A 123 -14.85 -4.15 -3.03
N HIS A 124 -13.57 -4.24 -3.46
CA HIS A 124 -13.22 -4.16 -4.87
C HIS A 124 -13.96 -5.23 -5.70
N ARG A 125 -13.97 -6.48 -5.24
CA ARG A 125 -14.64 -7.59 -5.95
C ARG A 125 -16.16 -7.46 -6.01
N LYS A 126 -16.79 -6.84 -5.02
CA LYS A 126 -18.24 -6.56 -5.02
C LYS A 126 -18.64 -5.50 -6.04
N ALA A 127 -17.68 -4.73 -6.53
CA ALA A 127 -17.86 -3.70 -7.55
C ALA A 127 -19.05 -2.76 -7.27
N PRO A 128 -19.05 -2.01 -6.15
CA PRO A 128 -20.17 -1.12 -5.79
C PRO A 128 -20.32 0.09 -6.73
N PHE A 129 -19.33 0.38 -7.53
CA PHE A 129 -19.34 1.44 -8.53
C PHE A 129 -19.27 0.87 -9.94
N LEU A 130 -19.67 1.62 -10.94
CA LEU A 130 -19.58 1.18 -12.35
C LEU A 130 -18.14 1.11 -12.85
N PHE A 131 -17.27 2.01 -12.36
CA PHE A 131 -15.87 2.09 -12.78
C PHE A 131 -14.93 2.21 -11.59
N PHE A 132 -13.63 2.08 -11.79
CA PHE A 132 -12.55 2.36 -10.83
C PHE A 132 -12.66 1.71 -9.44
N ASN A 133 -13.41 0.62 -9.30
CA ASN A 133 -13.52 -0.07 -8.00
C ASN A 133 -12.14 -0.44 -7.44
N GLY A 134 -11.28 -1.07 -8.26
CA GLY A 134 -9.93 -1.42 -7.88
C GLY A 134 -9.11 -0.22 -7.40
N ASN A 135 -9.13 0.85 -8.18
CA ASN A 135 -8.39 2.07 -7.87
C ASN A 135 -8.91 2.74 -6.59
N THR A 136 -10.24 2.77 -6.39
CA THR A 136 -10.86 3.36 -5.20
C THR A 136 -10.38 2.68 -3.91
N PHE A 137 -10.48 1.36 -3.84
CA PHE A 137 -10.08 0.63 -2.64
C PHE A 137 -8.56 0.50 -2.51
N ALA A 138 -7.81 0.46 -3.61
CA ALA A 138 -6.36 0.52 -3.59
C ALA A 138 -5.85 1.87 -3.05
N GLU A 139 -6.52 2.98 -3.37
CA GLU A 139 -6.13 4.30 -2.86
C GLU A 139 -6.32 4.40 -1.34
N ILE A 140 -7.40 3.83 -0.81
CA ILE A 140 -7.60 3.72 0.64
C ILE A 140 -6.48 2.87 1.27
N GLY A 141 -6.14 1.73 0.66
CA GLY A 141 -5.05 0.87 1.10
C GLY A 141 -3.69 1.58 1.09
N ARG A 142 -3.40 2.38 0.06
CA ARG A 142 -2.18 3.20 -0.02
C ARG A 142 -2.13 4.26 1.08
N ALA A 143 -3.24 4.92 1.35
CA ALA A 143 -3.33 5.94 2.40
C ALA A 143 -3.09 5.32 3.79
N LEU A 144 -3.69 4.17 4.09
CA LEU A 144 -3.45 3.43 5.32
C LEU A 144 -1.98 2.98 5.43
N ALA A 145 -1.43 2.42 4.36
CA ALA A 145 -0.01 2.03 4.34
C ALA A 145 0.92 3.21 4.58
N THR A 146 0.66 4.35 3.95
CA THR A 146 1.47 5.56 4.11
C THR A 146 1.45 6.07 5.55
N ALA A 147 0.32 5.99 6.23
CA ALA A 147 0.18 6.42 7.62
C ALA A 147 0.85 5.43 8.59
N LEU A 148 0.63 4.13 8.39
CA LEU A 148 1.09 3.09 9.32
C LEU A 148 2.58 2.77 9.18
N PHE A 149 3.15 2.94 8.01
CA PHE A 149 4.58 2.73 7.72
C PHE A 149 5.33 4.05 7.54
N SER A 150 4.90 5.10 8.24
CA SER A 150 5.48 6.46 8.15
C SER A 150 6.95 6.53 8.58
N ASP A 151 7.39 5.63 9.45
CA ASP A 151 8.76 5.46 9.92
C ASP A 151 9.70 4.90 8.84
N LEU A 152 9.17 4.19 7.85
CA LEU A 152 9.96 3.69 6.75
C LEU A 152 10.45 4.82 5.83
N LYS A 153 11.67 4.69 5.35
CA LYS A 153 12.21 5.57 4.30
C LYS A 153 11.30 5.58 3.06
N PHE A 154 11.23 6.72 2.39
CA PHE A 154 10.28 6.97 1.29
C PHE A 154 10.19 5.83 0.26
N ARG A 155 11.34 5.30 -0.21
CA ARG A 155 11.36 4.21 -1.20
C ARG A 155 10.70 2.94 -0.67
N ARG A 156 11.08 2.48 0.53
CA ARG A 156 10.49 1.29 1.16
C ARG A 156 8.99 1.47 1.38
N ARG A 157 8.59 2.61 1.90
CA ARG A 157 7.17 2.95 2.10
C ARG A 157 6.39 2.92 0.79
N LYS A 158 6.97 3.43 -0.30
CA LYS A 158 6.35 3.39 -1.63
C LYS A 158 6.14 1.94 -2.10
N GLU A 159 7.13 1.06 -1.94
CA GLU A 159 7.02 -0.35 -2.34
C GLU A 159 5.98 -1.11 -1.48
N VAL A 160 5.96 -0.90 -0.14
CA VAL A 160 4.91 -1.46 0.73
C VAL A 160 3.53 -0.99 0.27
N SER A 161 3.37 0.29 0.02
CA SER A 161 2.11 0.88 -0.45
C SER A 161 1.68 0.32 -1.81
N SER A 162 2.62 0.10 -2.73
CA SER A 162 2.36 -0.54 -4.02
C SER A 162 1.95 -2.01 -3.87
N ALA A 163 2.65 -2.78 -3.03
CA ALA A 163 2.32 -4.19 -2.80
C ALA A 163 0.90 -4.35 -2.24
N ILE A 164 0.51 -3.50 -1.29
CA ILE A 164 -0.85 -3.48 -0.73
C ILE A 164 -1.89 -3.14 -1.81
N ALA A 165 -1.62 -2.14 -2.63
CA ALA A 165 -2.52 -1.77 -3.72
C ALA A 165 -2.68 -2.92 -4.74
N HIS A 166 -1.58 -3.58 -5.12
CA HIS A 166 -1.60 -4.73 -6.02
C HIS A 166 -2.34 -5.92 -5.41
N PHE A 167 -2.22 -6.15 -4.10
CA PHE A 167 -3.01 -7.17 -3.41
C PHE A 167 -4.51 -6.86 -3.46
N ILE A 168 -4.91 -5.63 -3.19
CA ILE A 168 -6.32 -5.20 -3.21
C ILE A 168 -6.91 -5.37 -4.61
N THR A 169 -6.17 -5.00 -5.65
CA THR A 169 -6.61 -5.14 -7.05
C THR A 169 -6.52 -6.57 -7.58
N GLY A 170 -5.91 -7.50 -6.83
CA GLY A 170 -5.79 -8.91 -7.22
C GLY A 170 -4.61 -9.23 -8.11
N VAL A 171 -3.72 -8.27 -8.38
CA VAL A 171 -2.48 -8.46 -9.14
C VAL A 171 -1.46 -9.27 -8.33
N LEU A 172 -1.44 -9.08 -7.01
CA LEU A 172 -0.56 -9.80 -6.09
C LEU A 172 -1.38 -10.71 -5.17
N ASP A 173 -0.86 -11.88 -4.84
CA ASP A 173 -1.45 -12.74 -3.81
C ASP A 173 -1.09 -12.26 -2.39
N GLN A 174 -1.73 -12.87 -1.39
CA GLN A 174 -1.54 -12.49 0.00
C GLN A 174 -0.13 -12.83 0.50
N GLU A 175 0.40 -13.98 0.12
CA GLU A 175 1.71 -14.44 0.59
C GLU A 175 2.81 -13.53 0.08
N SER A 176 2.77 -13.19 -1.20
CA SER A 176 3.71 -12.26 -1.82
C SER A 176 3.62 -10.85 -1.22
N MET A 177 2.41 -10.35 -0.92
CA MET A 177 2.26 -9.08 -0.21
C MET A 177 2.89 -9.13 1.18
N ILE A 178 2.63 -10.19 1.96
CA ILE A 178 3.21 -10.37 3.29
C ILE A 178 4.74 -10.45 3.22
N GLU A 179 5.29 -11.17 2.24
CA GLU A 179 6.73 -11.27 2.03
C GLU A 179 7.37 -9.91 1.75
N VAL A 180 6.76 -9.10 0.87
CA VAL A 180 7.23 -7.74 0.57
C VAL A 180 7.21 -6.88 1.85
N ILE A 181 6.11 -6.89 2.60
CA ILE A 181 6.00 -6.11 3.83
C ILE A 181 7.04 -6.56 4.86
N SER A 182 7.20 -7.88 5.08
CA SER A 182 8.19 -8.43 6.01
C SER A 182 9.60 -7.96 5.65
N THR A 183 9.97 -8.16 4.39
CA THR A 183 11.31 -7.82 3.90
C THR A 183 11.62 -6.33 4.03
N LEU A 184 10.63 -5.46 3.79
CA LEU A 184 10.83 -4.02 3.81
C LEU A 184 10.69 -3.39 5.19
N THR A 185 10.02 -4.06 6.14
CA THR A 185 9.89 -3.60 7.53
C THR A 185 11.00 -4.10 8.44
N GLU A 186 11.73 -5.15 8.04
CA GLU A 186 12.90 -5.59 8.79
C GLU A 186 13.96 -4.47 8.83
N SER A 187 14.40 -4.11 10.05
CA SER A 187 15.56 -3.25 10.22
C SER A 187 16.81 -4.00 9.77
N ALA A 188 17.50 -3.46 8.81
CA ALA A 188 18.70 -4.11 8.29
C ALA A 188 19.95 -3.61 9.02
N ASP A 189 20.36 -4.29 10.07
CA ASP A 189 21.73 -4.23 10.56
C ASP A 189 22.61 -4.99 9.59
N TRP A 190 23.07 -4.29 8.56
CA TRP A 190 23.89 -4.86 7.52
C TRP A 190 25.28 -5.24 8.05
N LYS A 191 25.78 -6.41 7.61
CA LYS A 191 27.14 -6.86 7.91
C LYS A 191 27.84 -7.28 6.62
N PRO A 192 29.16 -7.12 6.53
CA PRO A 192 29.93 -7.73 5.45
C PRO A 192 29.62 -9.23 5.32
N GLY A 193 29.40 -9.70 4.09
CA GLY A 193 29.02 -11.07 3.78
C GLY A 193 27.50 -11.32 3.72
N ASP A 194 26.66 -10.42 4.22
CA ASP A 194 25.20 -10.57 4.13
C ASP A 194 24.76 -10.67 2.67
N PRO A 195 23.91 -11.66 2.33
CA PRO A 195 23.29 -11.73 1.01
C PRO A 195 22.26 -10.63 0.85
N VAL A 196 22.30 -9.94 -0.29
CA VAL A 196 21.41 -8.83 -0.59
C VAL A 196 20.84 -8.91 -1.98
N LYS A 197 19.68 -8.30 -2.15
CA LYS A 197 19.05 -8.03 -3.44
C LYS A 197 18.53 -6.61 -3.51
N THR A 198 18.37 -6.10 -4.71
CA THR A 198 17.69 -4.81 -4.91
C THR A 198 16.22 -4.92 -4.49
N LEU A 199 15.58 -3.80 -4.15
CA LEU A 199 14.16 -3.75 -3.74
C LEU A 199 13.22 -4.48 -4.73
N ARG A 200 13.55 -4.42 -6.03
CA ARG A 200 12.76 -5.10 -7.07
C ARG A 200 13.21 -6.52 -7.36
N GLY A 201 14.19 -7.02 -6.59
CA GLY A 201 14.71 -8.38 -6.73
C GLY A 201 15.45 -8.66 -8.04
N SER A 202 15.82 -7.62 -8.80
CA SER A 202 16.44 -7.80 -10.12
C SER A 202 17.95 -8.08 -10.09
N LEU A 203 18.63 -7.72 -9.01
CA LEU A 203 20.06 -7.98 -8.82
C LEU A 203 20.26 -8.57 -7.43
N HIS A 204 21.01 -9.67 -7.37
CA HIS A 204 21.40 -10.37 -6.15
C HIS A 204 22.91 -10.20 -5.95
N GLY A 205 23.41 -10.33 -4.71
CA GLY A 205 24.82 -10.19 -4.42
C GLY A 205 25.14 -10.25 -2.93
N LYS A 206 26.35 -9.80 -2.56
CA LYS A 206 26.82 -9.82 -1.16
C LYS A 206 27.37 -8.46 -0.76
N ILE A 207 27.13 -8.09 0.49
CA ILE A 207 27.73 -6.89 1.09
C ILE A 207 29.22 -7.12 1.29
N LEU A 208 30.01 -6.15 0.87
CA LEU A 208 31.46 -6.14 1.06
C LEU A 208 31.85 -5.30 2.28
N ARG A 209 31.28 -4.12 2.42
CA ARG A 209 31.56 -3.20 3.54
C ARG A 209 30.47 -2.14 3.68
N ILE A 210 30.45 -1.51 4.83
CA ILE A 210 29.59 -0.36 5.12
C ILE A 210 30.51 0.85 5.25
N LEU A 211 30.15 1.94 4.58
CA LEU A 211 30.91 3.18 4.61
C LEU A 211 30.52 4.03 5.83
N GLU A 212 31.38 4.96 6.23
CA GLU A 212 31.14 5.86 7.37
C GLU A 212 29.86 6.71 7.20
N ASP A 213 29.49 7.04 5.97
CA ASP A 213 28.25 7.74 5.65
C ASP A 213 27.00 6.83 5.65
N GLY A 214 27.14 5.57 6.07
CA GLY A 214 26.07 4.58 6.15
C GLY A 214 25.69 3.92 4.83
N LYS A 215 26.35 4.27 3.71
CA LYS A 215 26.14 3.57 2.44
C LYS A 215 26.74 2.17 2.48
N VAL A 216 26.16 1.29 1.69
CA VAL A 216 26.55 -0.11 1.59
C VAL A 216 27.26 -0.33 0.27
N VAL A 217 28.50 -0.87 0.33
CA VAL A 217 29.22 -1.36 -0.84
C VAL A 217 28.97 -2.86 -0.95
N TRP A 218 28.51 -3.30 -2.10
CA TRP A 218 28.14 -4.69 -2.34
C TRP A 218 28.52 -5.09 -3.76
N ARG A 219 28.65 -6.40 -3.98
CA ARG A 219 29.00 -6.97 -5.29
C ARG A 219 27.84 -7.81 -5.80
N PRO A 220 27.28 -7.47 -6.97
CA PRO A 220 26.29 -8.32 -7.63
C PRO A 220 26.90 -9.66 -8.04
N ASP A 221 26.10 -10.72 -7.95
CA ASP A 221 26.50 -12.06 -8.36
C ASP A 221 26.86 -12.09 -9.84
N GLY A 222 27.92 -12.86 -10.16
CA GLY A 222 28.39 -12.97 -11.54
C GLY A 222 29.14 -11.75 -12.08
N THR A 223 29.38 -10.71 -11.28
CA THR A 223 30.12 -9.52 -11.68
C THR A 223 31.37 -9.32 -10.84
N GLY A 224 32.42 -8.72 -11.43
CA GLY A 224 33.59 -8.23 -10.68
C GLY A 224 33.43 -6.80 -10.12
N SER A 225 32.35 -6.12 -10.47
CA SER A 225 32.15 -4.72 -10.13
C SER A 225 31.54 -4.54 -8.75
N GLU A 226 31.97 -3.51 -8.03
CA GLU A 226 31.37 -3.10 -6.75
C GLU A 226 30.36 -1.99 -7.00
N LEU A 227 29.22 -2.11 -6.35
CA LEU A 227 28.17 -1.07 -6.38
C LEU A 227 28.05 -0.44 -4.99
N THR A 228 27.77 0.85 -4.96
CA THR A 228 27.46 1.58 -3.74
C THR A 228 25.99 1.94 -3.75
N SER A 229 25.27 1.55 -2.70
CA SER A 229 23.83 1.78 -2.56
C SER A 229 23.48 2.34 -1.20
N MET A 230 22.36 3.06 -1.15
CA MET A 230 21.75 3.39 0.12
C MET A 230 21.16 2.13 0.76
N PRO A 231 21.29 1.94 2.10
CA PRO A 231 20.80 0.73 2.78
C PRO A 231 19.31 0.45 2.53
N GLU A 232 18.50 1.50 2.42
CA GLU A 232 17.07 1.39 2.11
C GLU A 232 16.74 0.94 0.68
N SER A 233 17.74 0.86 -0.19
CA SER A 233 17.58 0.38 -1.57
C SER A 233 17.83 -1.13 -1.71
N LEU A 234 18.23 -1.77 -0.63
CA LEU A 234 18.56 -3.20 -0.57
C LEU A 234 17.62 -3.93 0.38
N CYS A 235 17.41 -5.21 0.09
CA CYS A 235 16.71 -6.17 0.95
C CYS A 235 17.62 -7.37 1.23
N ARG A 236 17.41 -8.07 2.34
CA ARG A 236 18.06 -9.36 2.55
C ARG A 236 17.61 -10.35 1.50
N ASP A 237 18.56 -11.06 0.92
CA ASP A 237 18.29 -12.17 0.03
C ASP A 237 18.29 -13.45 0.87
N THR A 238 17.13 -14.04 1.05
CA THR A 238 16.92 -15.19 1.96
C THR A 238 16.44 -16.41 1.22
#